data_977efd8cf321adeb8e9e23f10cc33d91
#
_entry.id   977efd8cf321adeb8e9e23f10cc33d91
#
_cell.length_a   1.000
_cell.length_b   1.000
_cell.length_c   1.000
_cell.angle_alpha   90.00
_cell.angle_beta   90.00
_cell.angle_gamma   90.00
#
_symmetry.space_group_name_H-M   'P 1'
#
loop_
_entity.id
_entity.type
_entity.pdbx_description
1 polymer ?
#
loop_
_entity_poly.entity_id
_entity_poly.type
_entity_poly.pdbx_seq_one_letter_code
_entity_poly.pdbx_strand_id
1 'polypeptide(L)'
;MRALYCFSFGPKKEFIETDRKPVENRLGTAFITFLSTDFVSLQKALLSIDEKWTTKMTIHRTLQKVIDQLTPIHTFFEYLLDYSLHNADIPYRELADKLSVLIESQNRLREIVDDVFLLNDSGQSAMQRLCLYMSKSPQNAALFLRLPGLMKIERKIYVNGRSFYPILFADRVYEPPAAVRIARVEGSDNMEAAFLTEVLEMAEQNVMIQKCEYCHRYFLPYSSKARYCDHISSKKGKTCKELAAKEKHEKKIAADKGLKLIRQQIKAYDMRVRRAPTVYTDEEFQKWKAHAEQARDLYVDGKLTYNQLKALTELPPRK
;
A
#
# COMPACT_ATOMS: atom_id res chain seq x y z
N MET A 1 -9.02 -0.67 -30.96
CA MET A 1 -7.74 -1.32 -30.59
C MET A 1 -7.87 -1.77 -29.16
N ARG A 2 -7.64 -3.03 -28.82
CA ARG A 2 -7.59 -3.43 -27.41
C ARG A 2 -6.35 -2.81 -26.79
N ALA A 3 -6.48 -2.11 -25.70
CA ALA A 3 -5.35 -1.57 -24.96
C ALA A 3 -4.52 -2.72 -24.42
N LEU A 4 -3.23 -2.69 -24.68
CA LEU A 4 -2.28 -3.68 -24.21
C LEU A 4 -1.57 -3.14 -22.99
N TYR A 5 -1.60 -3.93 -21.94
CA TYR A 5 -0.75 -3.73 -20.80
C TYR A 5 0.67 -4.16 -21.14
N CYS A 6 1.57 -3.22 -21.27
CA CYS A 6 2.96 -3.49 -21.62
C CYS A 6 3.87 -3.30 -20.42
N PHE A 7 4.65 -4.30 -20.10
CA PHE A 7 5.56 -4.29 -18.95
C PHE A 7 6.87 -5.01 -19.29
N SER A 8 7.90 -4.69 -18.56
CA SER A 8 9.19 -5.38 -18.63
C SER A 8 9.84 -5.43 -17.27
N PHE A 9 10.74 -6.37 -17.08
CA PHE A 9 11.42 -6.59 -15.81
C PHE A 9 12.93 -6.44 -15.95
N GLY A 10 13.55 -6.04 -14.87
CA GLY A 10 14.99 -5.97 -14.69
C GLY A 10 15.38 -6.43 -13.29
N PRO A 11 16.66 -6.41 -12.93
CA PRO A 11 17.10 -6.82 -11.60
C PRO A 11 16.40 -5.98 -10.50
N LYS A 12 15.50 -6.62 -9.75
CA LYS A 12 14.69 -6.00 -8.67
C LYS A 12 13.86 -4.79 -9.10
N LYS A 13 13.58 -4.64 -10.40
CA LYS A 13 12.83 -3.51 -10.96
C LYS A 13 11.75 -4.01 -11.91
N GLU A 14 10.64 -3.28 -11.92
CA GLU A 14 9.59 -3.39 -12.92
C GLU A 14 9.50 -2.09 -13.70
N PHE A 15 9.12 -2.20 -14.95
CA PHE A 15 8.91 -1.07 -15.83
C PHE A 15 7.54 -1.22 -16.49
N ILE A 16 6.72 -0.21 -16.29
CA ILE A 16 5.44 -0.09 -16.98
C ILE A 16 5.71 0.71 -18.23
N GLU A 17 5.53 0.09 -19.37
CA GLU A 17 5.82 0.70 -20.66
C GLU A 17 4.69 1.65 -21.06
N THR A 18 5.04 2.90 -21.32
CA THR A 18 4.12 3.93 -21.81
C THR A 18 4.60 4.48 -23.15
N ASP A 19 3.77 5.27 -23.85
CA ASP A 19 4.14 5.86 -25.14
C ASP A 19 5.28 6.89 -25.04
N ARG A 20 5.55 7.39 -23.83
CA ARG A 20 6.55 8.46 -23.62
C ARG A 20 7.82 7.93 -22.95
N LYS A 21 7.70 7.48 -21.72
CA LYS A 21 8.81 7.01 -20.90
C LYS A 21 8.31 5.90 -19.98
N PRO A 22 9.03 4.76 -19.87
CA PRO A 22 8.62 3.72 -18.94
C PRO A 22 8.63 4.25 -17.50
N VAL A 23 7.61 3.87 -16.74
CA VAL A 23 7.55 4.11 -15.31
C VAL A 23 8.35 3.01 -14.62
N GLU A 24 9.42 3.41 -13.94
CA GLU A 24 10.29 2.50 -13.20
C GLU A 24 9.86 2.43 -11.75
N ASN A 25 9.64 1.21 -11.27
CA ASN A 25 9.32 0.90 -9.89
C ASN A 25 10.25 -0.22 -9.37
N ARG A 26 10.21 -0.43 -8.06
CA ARG A 26 10.74 -1.65 -7.46
C ARG A 26 9.83 -2.83 -7.86
N LEU A 27 10.42 -3.97 -8.24
CA LEU A 27 9.68 -5.17 -8.64
C LEU A 27 8.66 -5.57 -7.57
N GLY A 28 7.41 -5.73 -7.96
CA GLY A 28 6.27 -6.04 -7.11
C GLY A 28 5.47 -4.81 -6.63
N THR A 29 5.87 -3.58 -6.98
CA THR A 29 5.16 -2.37 -6.52
C THR A 29 3.76 -2.27 -7.10
N ALA A 30 3.59 -2.49 -8.40
CA ALA A 30 2.28 -2.47 -9.06
C ALA A 30 1.38 -3.58 -8.53
N PHE A 31 1.92 -4.78 -8.38
CA PHE A 31 1.24 -5.94 -7.82
C PHE A 31 0.73 -5.68 -6.39
N ILE A 32 1.58 -5.22 -5.48
CA ILE A 32 1.20 -4.90 -4.10
C ILE A 32 0.18 -3.76 -4.04
N THR A 33 0.28 -2.77 -4.92
CA THR A 33 -0.68 -1.68 -5.01
C THR A 33 -2.05 -2.21 -5.45
N PHE A 34 -2.09 -3.08 -6.45
CA PHE A 34 -3.31 -3.77 -6.87
C PHE A 34 -3.94 -4.57 -5.72
N LEU A 35 -3.15 -5.39 -5.00
CA LEU A 35 -3.63 -6.17 -3.87
C LEU A 35 -4.19 -5.32 -2.71
N SER A 36 -3.70 -4.09 -2.58
CA SER A 36 -4.09 -3.16 -1.51
C SER A 36 -5.28 -2.26 -1.86
N THR A 37 -5.76 -2.31 -3.10
CA THR A 37 -6.87 -1.47 -3.58
C THR A 37 -8.20 -2.01 -3.08
N ASP A 38 -9.06 -1.12 -2.59
CA ASP A 38 -10.39 -1.47 -2.10
C ASP A 38 -11.43 -1.44 -3.22
N PHE A 39 -11.39 -2.44 -4.11
CA PHE A 39 -12.35 -2.59 -5.19
C PHE A 39 -13.77 -2.85 -4.70
N VAL A 40 -13.94 -3.45 -3.52
CA VAL A 40 -15.26 -3.75 -2.94
C VAL A 40 -16.01 -2.48 -2.61
N SER A 41 -15.35 -1.50 -1.99
CA SER A 41 -15.97 -0.20 -1.69
C SER A 41 -16.29 0.57 -2.97
N LEU A 42 -15.43 0.49 -4.00
CA LEU A 42 -15.68 1.10 -5.30
C LEU A 42 -16.89 0.47 -5.98
N GLN A 43 -17.00 -0.86 -6.01
CA GLN A 43 -18.13 -1.58 -6.57
C GLN A 43 -19.43 -1.23 -5.86
N LYS A 44 -19.44 -1.22 -4.52
CA LYS A 44 -20.62 -0.83 -3.74
C LYS A 44 -21.05 0.60 -4.05
N ALA A 45 -20.12 1.52 -4.22
CA ALA A 45 -20.41 2.90 -4.59
C ALA A 45 -21.11 2.99 -5.96
N LEU A 46 -20.64 2.20 -6.96
CA LEU A 46 -21.28 2.14 -8.27
C LEU A 46 -22.67 1.52 -8.22
N LEU A 47 -22.84 0.41 -7.49
CA LEU A 47 -24.14 -0.26 -7.36
C LEU A 47 -25.17 0.53 -6.56
N SER A 48 -24.73 1.50 -5.75
CA SER A 48 -25.62 2.39 -4.99
C SER A 48 -26.21 3.55 -5.82
N ILE A 49 -25.81 3.68 -7.08
CA ILE A 49 -26.33 4.72 -7.97
C ILE A 49 -27.75 4.35 -8.40
N ASP A 50 -28.74 5.14 -7.97
CA ASP A 50 -30.12 5.01 -8.42
C ASP A 50 -30.35 5.86 -9.67
N GLU A 51 -30.60 5.20 -10.82
CA GLU A 51 -30.80 5.86 -12.12
C GLU A 51 -31.99 6.80 -12.14
N LYS A 52 -33.03 6.51 -11.34
CA LYS A 52 -34.26 7.29 -11.35
C LYS A 52 -34.09 8.67 -10.72
N TRP A 53 -33.17 8.80 -9.77
CA TRP A 53 -32.97 10.02 -9.00
C TRP A 53 -31.62 10.67 -9.21
N THR A 54 -30.77 10.06 -10.03
CA THR A 54 -29.39 10.52 -10.19
C THR A 54 -29.21 11.21 -11.53
N THR A 55 -28.78 12.47 -11.53
CA THR A 55 -28.47 13.20 -12.75
C THR A 55 -27.24 12.60 -13.45
N LYS A 56 -27.19 12.69 -14.80
CA LYS A 56 -26.00 12.30 -15.59
C LYS A 56 -24.70 12.89 -15.03
N MET A 57 -24.75 14.10 -14.50
CA MET A 57 -23.61 14.79 -13.90
C MET A 57 -23.13 14.13 -12.60
N THR A 58 -24.05 13.59 -11.79
CA THR A 58 -23.70 12.89 -10.53
C THR A 58 -23.08 11.53 -10.84
N ILE A 59 -23.60 10.81 -11.83
CA ILE A 59 -23.03 9.56 -12.33
C ILE A 59 -21.60 9.82 -12.83
N HIS A 60 -21.41 10.82 -13.67
CA HIS A 60 -20.10 11.18 -14.19
C HIS A 60 -19.10 11.53 -13.08
N ARG A 61 -19.49 12.32 -12.07
CA ARG A 61 -18.66 12.65 -10.91
C ARG A 61 -18.28 11.43 -10.07
N THR A 62 -19.19 10.47 -9.93
CA THR A 62 -18.91 9.23 -9.19
C THR A 62 -17.94 8.36 -9.96
N LEU A 63 -18.14 8.22 -11.27
CA LEU A 63 -17.21 7.53 -12.16
C LEU A 63 -15.84 8.20 -12.13
N GLN A 64 -15.75 9.53 -12.23
CA GLN A 64 -14.49 10.25 -12.16
C GLN A 64 -13.75 9.99 -10.84
N LYS A 65 -14.46 9.93 -9.70
CA LYS A 65 -13.83 9.59 -8.41
C LYS A 65 -13.26 8.17 -8.40
N VAL A 66 -13.96 7.22 -9.03
CA VAL A 66 -13.46 5.84 -9.17
C VAL A 66 -12.20 5.84 -10.04
N ILE A 67 -12.22 6.56 -11.13
CA ILE A 67 -11.09 6.74 -12.05
C ILE A 67 -9.88 7.34 -11.32
N ASP A 68 -10.08 8.45 -10.62
CA ASP A 68 -9.02 9.15 -9.90
C ASP A 68 -8.38 8.27 -8.80
N GLN A 69 -9.12 7.29 -8.30
CA GLN A 69 -8.60 6.31 -7.33
C GLN A 69 -7.86 5.14 -8.00
N LEU A 70 -8.24 4.77 -9.21
CA LEU A 70 -7.66 3.64 -9.95
C LEU A 70 -6.44 4.04 -10.78
N THR A 71 -6.45 5.22 -11.39
CA THR A 71 -5.37 5.73 -12.26
C THR A 71 -3.99 5.76 -11.58
N PRO A 72 -3.85 6.19 -10.30
CA PRO A 72 -2.56 6.15 -9.60
C PRO A 72 -2.04 4.73 -9.36
N ILE A 73 -2.92 3.71 -9.43
CA ILE A 73 -2.54 2.32 -9.21
C ILE A 73 -1.82 1.79 -10.44
N HIS A 74 -2.36 2.12 -11.62
CA HIS A 74 -1.78 1.69 -12.87
C HIS A 74 -2.33 2.46 -14.06
N THR A 75 -1.46 2.82 -15.01
CA THR A 75 -1.85 3.41 -16.30
C THR A 75 -2.82 2.53 -17.09
N PHE A 76 -2.83 1.23 -16.84
CA PHE A 76 -3.82 0.30 -17.41
C PHE A 76 -5.27 0.67 -17.03
N PHE A 77 -5.51 1.24 -15.85
CA PHE A 77 -6.84 1.71 -15.49
C PHE A 77 -7.26 2.94 -16.30
N GLU A 78 -6.33 3.76 -16.77
CA GLU A 78 -6.65 4.79 -17.78
C GLU A 78 -7.24 4.17 -19.04
N TYR A 79 -6.68 3.08 -19.54
CA TYR A 79 -7.19 2.41 -20.75
C TYR A 79 -8.54 1.74 -20.53
N LEU A 80 -8.77 1.10 -19.38
CA LEU A 80 -10.09 0.55 -19.03
C LEU A 80 -11.14 1.65 -18.94
N LEU A 81 -10.74 2.84 -18.54
CA LEU A 81 -11.59 3.97 -18.25
C LEU A 81 -11.69 4.89 -19.45
N ASP A 82 -10.63 5.09 -20.21
CA ASP A 82 -10.63 5.86 -21.45
C ASP A 82 -11.62 5.25 -22.46
N TYR A 83 -11.62 3.92 -22.60
CA TYR A 83 -12.64 3.22 -23.36
C TYR A 83 -14.05 3.43 -22.78
N SER A 84 -14.18 3.51 -21.46
CA SER A 84 -15.45 3.70 -20.77
C SER A 84 -15.92 5.15 -20.80
N LEU A 85 -15.02 6.14 -20.77
CA LEU A 85 -15.34 7.57 -20.74
C LEU A 85 -15.64 8.16 -22.11
N HIS A 86 -14.97 7.68 -23.17
CA HIS A 86 -15.21 8.13 -24.53
C HIS A 86 -16.52 7.56 -25.12
N ASN A 87 -16.96 6.41 -24.61
CA ASN A 87 -18.29 5.87 -24.88
C ASN A 87 -19.23 6.29 -23.75
N ALA A 88 -19.82 7.47 -23.84
CA ALA A 88 -20.71 8.09 -22.84
C ALA A 88 -21.91 7.25 -22.38
N ASP A 89 -22.08 6.05 -22.91
CA ASP A 89 -23.20 5.13 -22.69
C ASP A 89 -22.82 3.82 -21.96
N ILE A 90 -21.60 3.70 -21.36
CA ILE A 90 -21.31 2.49 -20.60
C ILE A 90 -22.11 2.51 -19.30
N PRO A 91 -22.98 1.53 -19.09
CA PRO A 91 -23.75 1.42 -17.87
C PRO A 91 -22.77 1.21 -16.70
N TYR A 92 -22.90 2.01 -15.63
CA TYR A 92 -22.14 1.83 -14.38
C TYR A 92 -22.24 0.40 -13.84
N ARG A 93 -23.27 -0.38 -14.21
CA ARG A 93 -23.39 -1.81 -13.91
C ARG A 93 -22.31 -2.64 -14.59
N GLU A 94 -22.02 -2.37 -15.87
CA GLU A 94 -20.93 -3.07 -16.57
C GLU A 94 -19.57 -2.80 -15.92
N LEU A 95 -19.32 -1.59 -15.42
CA LEU A 95 -18.11 -1.29 -14.67
C LEU A 95 -18.11 -2.03 -13.31
N ALA A 96 -19.25 -2.13 -12.63
CA ALA A 96 -19.36 -2.90 -11.40
C ALA A 96 -19.11 -4.40 -11.63
N ASP A 97 -19.55 -4.95 -12.76
CA ASP A 97 -19.29 -6.34 -13.17
C ASP A 97 -17.80 -6.56 -13.46
N LYS A 98 -17.14 -5.62 -14.16
CA LYS A 98 -15.68 -5.65 -14.34
C LYS A 98 -14.93 -5.60 -13.01
N LEU A 99 -15.39 -4.81 -12.05
CA LEU A 99 -14.81 -4.79 -10.71
C LEU A 99 -14.99 -6.13 -9.98
N SER A 100 -16.09 -6.88 -10.21
CA SER A 100 -16.26 -8.23 -9.65
C SER A 100 -15.12 -9.16 -10.09
N VAL A 101 -14.80 -9.15 -11.38
CA VAL A 101 -13.69 -9.95 -11.93
C VAL A 101 -12.36 -9.57 -11.31
N LEU A 102 -12.12 -8.26 -11.12
CA LEU A 102 -10.90 -7.79 -10.46
C LEU A 102 -10.82 -8.19 -8.98
N ILE A 103 -11.96 -8.20 -8.28
CA ILE A 103 -12.04 -8.66 -6.88
C ILE A 103 -11.71 -10.15 -6.78
N GLU A 104 -12.25 -10.97 -7.68
CA GLU A 104 -11.94 -12.40 -7.73
C GLU A 104 -10.47 -12.66 -8.02
N SER A 105 -9.91 -11.98 -9.04
CA SER A 105 -8.48 -12.05 -9.36
C SER A 105 -7.62 -11.59 -8.18
N GLN A 106 -8.00 -10.51 -7.50
CA GLN A 106 -7.30 -10.01 -6.33
C GLN A 106 -7.28 -11.05 -5.19
N ASN A 107 -8.37 -11.76 -4.97
CA ASN A 107 -8.46 -12.79 -3.93
C ASN A 107 -7.56 -13.98 -4.27
N ARG A 108 -7.60 -14.49 -5.52
CA ARG A 108 -6.68 -15.55 -5.96
C ARG A 108 -5.22 -15.16 -5.81
N LEU A 109 -4.87 -13.94 -6.22
CA LEU A 109 -3.49 -13.43 -6.11
C LEU A 109 -3.06 -13.26 -4.64
N ARG A 110 -3.98 -12.93 -3.73
CA ARG A 110 -3.70 -12.89 -2.28
C ARG A 110 -3.38 -14.27 -1.72
N GLU A 111 -4.10 -15.30 -2.14
CA GLU A 111 -3.81 -16.70 -1.75
C GLU A 111 -2.40 -17.10 -2.20
N ILE A 112 -2.02 -16.74 -3.44
CA ILE A 112 -0.66 -16.99 -3.96
C ILE A 112 0.38 -16.27 -3.08
N VAL A 113 0.13 -15.01 -2.70
CA VAL A 113 1.08 -14.27 -1.85
C VAL A 113 1.21 -14.94 -0.48
N ASP A 114 0.10 -15.33 0.13
CA ASP A 114 0.11 -15.94 1.45
C ASP A 114 0.87 -17.28 1.44
N ASP A 115 0.77 -18.08 0.37
CA ASP A 115 1.42 -19.38 0.23
C ASP A 115 2.88 -19.31 -0.25
N VAL A 116 3.21 -18.31 -1.10
CA VAL A 116 4.50 -18.27 -1.79
C VAL A 116 5.48 -17.26 -1.19
N PHE A 117 5.00 -16.07 -0.83
CA PHE A 117 5.89 -14.96 -0.50
C PHE A 117 5.95 -14.62 0.98
N LEU A 118 4.90 -14.90 1.77
CA LEU A 118 4.98 -14.63 3.20
C LEU A 118 6.09 -15.49 3.81
N LEU A 119 6.96 -14.86 4.57
CA LEU A 119 8.11 -15.50 5.20
C LEU A 119 7.61 -16.61 6.12
N ASN A 120 7.84 -17.84 5.69
CA ASN A 120 7.76 -19.02 6.53
C ASN A 120 9.18 -19.42 6.89
N ASP A 121 9.41 -19.88 8.10
CA ASP A 121 10.70 -20.38 8.60
C ASP A 121 11.20 -21.66 7.88
N SER A 122 10.61 -21.99 6.73
CA SER A 122 10.87 -23.22 5.97
C SER A 122 12.25 -23.30 5.29
N GLY A 123 13.00 -22.20 5.25
CA GLY A 123 14.27 -22.12 4.52
C GLY A 123 14.15 -22.24 3.00
N GLN A 124 12.93 -22.36 2.46
CA GLN A 124 12.66 -22.50 1.03
C GLN A 124 12.65 -21.16 0.30
N SER A 125 13.16 -21.11 -0.93
CA SER A 125 13.04 -19.95 -1.81
C SER A 125 11.58 -19.71 -2.24
N ALA A 126 11.26 -18.49 -2.68
CA ALA A 126 9.94 -18.17 -3.23
C ALA A 126 9.59 -19.06 -4.42
N MET A 127 10.56 -19.37 -5.29
CA MET A 127 10.35 -20.28 -6.42
C MET A 127 10.03 -21.70 -5.98
N GLN A 128 10.71 -22.24 -4.97
CA GLN A 128 10.39 -23.57 -4.41
C GLN A 128 8.98 -23.61 -3.84
N ARG A 129 8.56 -22.57 -3.12
CA ARG A 129 7.19 -22.47 -2.60
C ARG A 129 6.16 -22.31 -3.71
N LEU A 130 6.49 -21.58 -4.79
CA LEU A 130 5.62 -21.47 -5.96
C LEU A 130 5.43 -22.84 -6.65
N CYS A 131 6.49 -23.63 -6.80
CA CYS A 131 6.40 -25.00 -7.31
C CYS A 131 5.51 -25.87 -6.42
N LEU A 132 5.64 -25.74 -5.10
CA LEU A 132 4.76 -26.45 -4.16
C LEU A 132 3.31 -25.98 -4.26
N TYR A 133 3.05 -24.67 -4.40
CA TYR A 133 1.72 -24.13 -4.63
C TYR A 133 1.08 -24.71 -5.90
N MET A 134 1.82 -24.74 -7.02
CA MET A 134 1.35 -25.33 -8.26
C MET A 134 1.07 -26.83 -8.16
N SER A 135 1.84 -27.55 -7.35
CA SER A 135 1.66 -29.01 -7.17
C SER A 135 0.44 -29.36 -6.30
N LYS A 136 -0.15 -28.42 -5.56
CA LYS A 136 -1.32 -28.67 -4.70
C LYS A 136 -2.58 -29.04 -5.50
N SER A 137 -2.74 -28.50 -6.71
CA SER A 137 -3.88 -28.82 -7.56
C SER A 137 -3.59 -28.55 -9.05
N PRO A 138 -4.26 -29.29 -9.97
CA PRO A 138 -4.18 -28.99 -11.39
C PRO A 138 -4.62 -27.58 -11.76
N GLN A 139 -5.57 -27.01 -11.00
CA GLN A 139 -6.06 -25.65 -11.18
C GLN A 139 -4.97 -24.63 -10.90
N ASN A 140 -4.22 -24.80 -9.79
CA ASN A 140 -3.11 -23.93 -9.46
C ASN A 140 -2.01 -23.98 -10.53
N ALA A 141 -1.68 -25.19 -11.02
CA ALA A 141 -0.74 -25.33 -12.12
C ALA A 141 -1.22 -24.63 -13.40
N ALA A 142 -2.50 -24.79 -13.73
CA ALA A 142 -3.10 -24.23 -14.95
C ALA A 142 -3.04 -22.69 -14.96
N LEU A 143 -3.08 -22.02 -13.82
CA LEU A 143 -2.95 -20.55 -13.73
C LEU A 143 -1.64 -20.06 -14.36
N PHE A 144 -0.53 -20.78 -14.14
CA PHE A 144 0.80 -20.38 -14.61
C PHE A 144 1.19 -21.01 -15.96
N LEU A 145 0.61 -22.17 -16.29
CA LEU A 145 0.91 -22.86 -17.56
C LEU A 145 0.10 -22.31 -18.74
N ARG A 146 -1.04 -21.69 -18.48
CA ARG A 146 -1.92 -21.14 -19.50
C ARG A 146 -2.20 -19.68 -19.16
N LEU A 147 -1.20 -18.80 -19.32
CA LEU A 147 -1.37 -17.36 -19.15
C LEU A 147 -2.22 -16.82 -20.32
N PRO A 148 -3.57 -16.73 -20.16
CA PRO A 148 -4.43 -16.31 -21.25
C PRO A 148 -4.17 -14.83 -21.55
N GLY A 149 -4.08 -14.50 -22.84
CA GLY A 149 -3.90 -13.11 -23.26
C GLY A 149 -2.45 -12.60 -23.17
N LEU A 150 -1.47 -13.41 -22.77
CA LEU A 150 -0.07 -13.01 -22.86
C LEU A 150 0.33 -12.94 -24.34
N MET A 151 0.64 -11.74 -24.80
CA MET A 151 0.97 -11.50 -26.19
C MET A 151 2.49 -11.44 -26.40
N LYS A 152 2.83 -11.51 -27.67
CA LYS A 152 4.19 -11.58 -28.18
C LYS A 152 5.11 -10.55 -27.53
N ILE A 153 6.26 -11.02 -27.13
CA ILE A 153 7.36 -10.26 -26.60
C ILE A 153 8.00 -9.44 -27.71
N GLU A 154 8.00 -8.13 -27.56
CA GLU A 154 8.77 -7.23 -28.39
C GLU A 154 10.06 -6.83 -27.66
N ARG A 155 11.15 -6.66 -28.40
CA ARG A 155 12.36 -6.04 -27.86
C ARG A 155 12.29 -4.55 -28.13
N LYS A 156 12.24 -3.74 -27.07
CA LYS A 156 12.36 -2.29 -27.17
C LYS A 156 13.75 -1.85 -26.73
N ILE A 157 14.34 -0.93 -27.48
CA ILE A 157 15.63 -0.32 -27.18
C ILE A 157 15.34 1.06 -26.59
N TYR A 158 15.86 1.33 -25.43
CA TYR A 158 15.78 2.64 -24.78
C TYR A 158 17.16 3.29 -24.76
N VAL A 159 17.22 4.52 -25.23
CA VAL A 159 18.42 5.35 -25.22
C VAL A 159 18.15 6.54 -24.31
N ASN A 160 18.94 6.71 -23.26
CA ASN A 160 18.74 7.76 -22.26
C ASN A 160 17.30 7.82 -21.72
N GLY A 161 16.68 6.66 -21.53
CA GLY A 161 15.32 6.51 -20.98
C GLY A 161 14.17 6.82 -21.95
N ARG A 162 14.44 7.05 -23.25
CA ARG A 162 13.42 7.22 -24.28
C ARG A 162 13.38 6.00 -25.18
N SER A 163 12.19 5.55 -25.57
CA SER A 163 12.02 4.48 -26.53
C SER A 163 12.66 4.88 -27.87
N PHE A 164 13.55 4.04 -28.36
CA PHE A 164 14.25 4.25 -29.61
C PHE A 164 13.80 3.20 -30.62
N TYR A 165 13.16 3.64 -31.69
CA TYR A 165 12.97 2.81 -32.87
C TYR A 165 14.19 2.98 -33.74
N PRO A 166 14.95 1.91 -34.05
CA PRO A 166 16.08 2.00 -34.95
C PRO A 166 15.55 2.32 -36.35
N ILE A 167 15.48 3.59 -36.66
CA ILE A 167 15.40 4.01 -38.06
C ILE A 167 16.82 3.78 -38.57
N LEU A 168 16.97 2.82 -39.47
CA LEU A 168 18.20 2.57 -40.17
C LEU A 168 18.57 3.76 -41.05
N PHE A 169 19.18 4.75 -40.44
CA PHE A 169 19.89 5.79 -41.18
C PHE A 169 21.31 5.27 -41.43
N ALA A 170 21.54 4.80 -42.63
CA ALA A 170 22.77 4.12 -43.04
C ALA A 170 24.04 4.96 -42.94
N ASP A 171 23.98 6.29 -42.72
CA ASP A 171 25.10 7.17 -42.97
C ASP A 171 25.57 8.05 -41.80
N ARG A 172 25.18 7.77 -40.57
CA ARG A 172 25.69 8.54 -39.41
C ARG A 172 26.34 7.65 -38.39
N VAL A 173 27.67 7.87 -38.17
CA VAL A 173 28.39 7.36 -37.03
C VAL A 173 27.84 8.07 -35.79
N TYR A 174 27.07 7.33 -34.98
CA TYR A 174 26.61 7.83 -33.69
C TYR A 174 27.64 7.50 -32.64
N GLU A 175 28.01 8.49 -31.84
CA GLU A 175 28.67 8.20 -30.54
C GLU A 175 27.77 7.30 -29.72
N PRO A 176 28.32 6.24 -29.05
CA PRO A 176 27.51 5.36 -28.25
C PRO A 176 26.81 6.14 -27.14
N PRO A 177 25.48 6.03 -27.03
CA PRO A 177 24.74 6.76 -26.02
C PRO A 177 25.14 6.34 -24.61
N ALA A 178 25.17 7.29 -23.67
CA ALA A 178 25.64 7.08 -22.30
C ALA A 178 24.86 6.01 -21.52
N ALA A 179 23.62 5.73 -21.93
CA ALA A 179 22.80 4.65 -21.33
C ALA A 179 21.90 4.01 -22.39
N VAL A 180 22.11 2.71 -22.61
CA VAL A 180 21.26 1.87 -23.46
C VAL A 180 20.62 0.78 -22.62
N ARG A 181 19.30 0.60 -22.71
CA ARG A 181 18.57 -0.52 -22.12
C ARG A 181 17.83 -1.26 -23.24
N ILE A 182 18.04 -2.53 -23.33
CA ILE A 182 17.23 -3.41 -24.16
C ILE A 182 16.24 -4.11 -23.23
N ALA A 183 14.95 -3.86 -23.44
CA ALA A 183 13.89 -4.46 -22.67
C ALA A 183 13.15 -5.50 -23.50
N ARG A 184 12.88 -6.64 -22.88
CA ARG A 184 11.89 -7.60 -23.36
C ARG A 184 10.54 -7.12 -22.85
N VAL A 185 9.71 -6.60 -23.75
CA VAL A 185 8.40 -6.07 -23.41
C VAL A 185 7.35 -7.14 -23.63
N GLU A 186 6.59 -7.41 -22.59
CA GLU A 186 5.45 -8.31 -22.61
C GLU A 186 4.18 -7.48 -22.57
N GLY A 187 3.15 -7.91 -23.29
CA GLY A 187 1.86 -7.26 -23.31
C GLY A 187 0.74 -8.24 -22.99
N SER A 188 -0.26 -7.81 -22.27
CA SER A 188 -1.46 -8.59 -22.00
C SER A 188 -2.69 -7.70 -22.03
N ASP A 189 -3.79 -8.20 -22.57
CA ASP A 189 -5.13 -7.63 -22.41
C ASP A 189 -5.83 -8.18 -21.17
N ASN A 190 -5.19 -9.10 -20.45
CA ASN A 190 -5.65 -9.71 -19.23
C ASN A 190 -4.74 -9.30 -18.06
N MET A 191 -5.27 -8.52 -17.13
CA MET A 191 -4.54 -8.02 -15.97
C MET A 191 -4.07 -9.16 -15.04
N GLU A 192 -4.86 -10.20 -14.86
CA GLU A 192 -4.47 -11.34 -14.02
C GLU A 192 -3.25 -12.06 -14.60
N ALA A 193 -3.23 -12.29 -15.93
CA ALA A 193 -2.08 -12.88 -16.59
C ALA A 193 -0.81 -12.01 -16.44
N ALA A 194 -0.96 -10.68 -16.52
CA ALA A 194 0.15 -9.76 -16.29
C ALA A 194 0.70 -9.89 -14.87
N PHE A 195 -0.17 -9.89 -13.85
CA PHE A 195 0.27 -10.07 -12.47
C PHE A 195 0.81 -11.47 -12.16
N LEU A 196 0.29 -12.53 -12.80
CA LEU A 196 0.88 -13.86 -12.67
C LEU A 196 2.28 -13.94 -13.27
N THR A 197 2.53 -13.22 -14.38
CA THR A 197 3.89 -13.09 -14.93
C THR A 197 4.81 -12.34 -13.95
N GLU A 198 4.32 -11.28 -13.32
CA GLU A 198 5.06 -10.55 -12.29
C GLU A 198 5.35 -11.44 -11.07
N VAL A 199 4.40 -12.30 -10.66
CA VAL A 199 4.59 -13.30 -9.59
C VAL A 199 5.71 -14.27 -9.92
N LEU A 200 5.79 -14.77 -11.17
CA LEU A 200 6.90 -15.62 -11.60
C LEU A 200 8.24 -14.90 -11.48
N GLU A 201 8.33 -13.69 -11.99
CA GLU A 201 9.54 -12.87 -11.93
C GLU A 201 9.95 -12.54 -10.49
N MET A 202 8.96 -12.20 -9.62
CA MET A 202 9.19 -11.97 -8.19
C MET A 202 9.70 -13.23 -7.48
N ALA A 203 9.17 -14.40 -7.83
CA ALA A 203 9.60 -15.67 -7.25
C ALA A 203 11.01 -16.05 -7.70
N GLU A 204 11.35 -15.81 -8.97
CA GLU A 204 12.69 -16.05 -9.52
C GLU A 204 13.74 -15.14 -8.84
N GLN A 205 13.41 -13.87 -8.65
CA GLN A 205 14.28 -12.91 -7.99
C GLN A 205 14.21 -12.97 -6.45
N ASN A 206 13.47 -13.91 -5.89
CA ASN A 206 13.27 -14.12 -4.45
C ASN A 206 12.85 -12.82 -3.73
N VAL A 207 11.87 -12.11 -4.29
CA VAL A 207 11.33 -10.87 -3.71
C VAL A 207 10.62 -11.20 -2.40
N MET A 208 10.89 -10.41 -1.38
CA MET A 208 10.21 -10.53 -0.08
C MET A 208 8.93 -9.71 -0.08
N ILE A 209 7.84 -10.31 0.38
CA ILE A 209 6.59 -9.63 0.73
C ILE A 209 6.30 -9.90 2.21
N GLN A 210 5.74 -8.90 2.89
CA GLN A 210 5.28 -9.05 4.26
C GLN A 210 3.89 -8.43 4.43
N LYS A 211 3.19 -8.87 5.48
CA LYS A 211 1.93 -8.29 5.94
C LYS A 211 2.22 -7.32 7.09
N CYS A 212 1.76 -6.08 6.95
CA CYS A 212 1.94 -5.07 7.99
C CYS A 212 1.19 -5.46 9.27
N GLU A 213 1.88 -5.50 10.40
CA GLU A 213 1.27 -5.87 11.70
C GLU A 213 0.19 -4.88 12.16
N TYR A 214 0.15 -3.65 11.61
CA TYR A 214 -0.81 -2.62 12.01
C TYR A 214 -2.04 -2.56 11.09
N CYS A 215 -1.83 -2.47 9.75
CA CYS A 215 -2.93 -2.28 8.80
C CYS A 215 -3.26 -3.55 7.99
N HIS A 216 -2.52 -4.63 8.18
CA HIS A 216 -2.65 -5.93 7.53
C HIS A 216 -2.52 -5.91 5.99
N ARG A 217 -2.09 -4.80 5.39
CA ARG A 217 -1.78 -4.70 3.96
C ARG A 217 -0.45 -5.38 3.65
N TYR A 218 -0.34 -5.95 2.46
CA TYR A 218 0.93 -6.43 1.95
C TYR A 218 1.84 -5.25 1.64
N PHE A 219 3.15 -5.45 1.78
CA PHE A 219 4.16 -4.47 1.40
C PHE A 219 5.50 -5.13 1.07
N LEU A 220 6.35 -4.41 0.35
CA LEU A 220 7.71 -4.82 0.01
C LEU A 220 8.67 -4.30 1.09
N PRO A 221 9.16 -5.16 2.00
CA PRO A 221 10.03 -4.70 3.08
C PRO A 221 11.42 -4.35 2.54
N TYR A 222 12.07 -3.35 3.13
CA TYR A 222 13.49 -3.05 2.87
C TYR A 222 14.44 -4.01 3.59
N SER A 223 13.96 -4.67 4.63
CA SER A 223 14.69 -5.71 5.37
C SER A 223 13.72 -6.76 5.92
N SER A 224 14.23 -7.96 6.17
CA SER A 224 13.45 -9.06 6.77
C SER A 224 12.88 -8.74 8.16
N LYS A 225 13.44 -7.74 8.84
CA LYS A 225 12.99 -7.28 10.17
C LYS A 225 11.88 -6.22 10.13
N ALA A 226 11.51 -5.72 8.95
CA ALA A 226 10.47 -4.69 8.82
C ALA A 226 9.09 -5.31 9.12
N ARG A 227 8.38 -4.78 10.12
CA ARG A 227 7.05 -5.25 10.55
C ARG A 227 5.91 -4.34 10.09
N TYR A 228 6.23 -3.13 9.68
CA TYR A 228 5.26 -2.08 9.35
C TYR A 228 5.56 -1.51 7.98
N CYS A 229 4.51 -1.23 7.22
CA CYS A 229 4.62 -0.53 5.94
C CYS A 229 4.72 0.98 6.13
N ASP A 230 5.18 1.68 5.07
CA ASP A 230 5.30 3.14 5.05
C ASP A 230 3.97 3.85 4.69
N HIS A 231 2.85 3.11 4.68
CA HIS A 231 1.55 3.67 4.37
C HIS A 231 1.16 4.76 5.38
N ILE A 232 0.82 5.94 4.86
CA ILE A 232 0.35 7.08 5.65
C ILE A 232 -1.17 7.01 5.74
N SER A 233 -1.70 6.93 6.97
CA SER A 233 -3.14 6.97 7.21
C SER A 233 -3.71 8.33 6.81
N SER A 234 -4.64 8.35 5.86
CA SER A 234 -5.33 9.57 5.41
C SER A 234 -6.05 10.32 6.52
N LYS A 235 -6.56 9.59 7.54
CA LYS A 235 -7.26 10.20 8.69
C LYS A 235 -6.32 10.77 9.75
N LYS A 236 -5.09 10.28 9.85
CA LYS A 236 -4.17 10.62 10.97
C LYS A 236 -2.86 11.26 10.51
N GLY A 237 -2.56 11.28 9.21
CA GLY A 237 -1.31 11.80 8.64
C GLY A 237 -0.04 11.13 9.19
N LYS A 238 -0.15 9.90 9.73
CA LYS A 238 0.93 9.16 10.38
C LYS A 238 1.14 7.81 9.72
N THR A 239 2.39 7.34 9.74
CA THR A 239 2.77 6.02 9.25
C THR A 239 2.25 4.90 10.15
N CYS A 240 2.13 3.68 9.61
CA CYS A 240 1.75 2.50 10.39
C CYS A 240 2.71 2.24 11.57
N LYS A 241 3.99 2.51 11.40
CA LYS A 241 5.01 2.38 12.46
C LYS A 241 4.73 3.33 13.63
N GLU A 242 4.43 4.60 13.35
CA GLU A 242 4.11 5.60 14.38
C GLU A 242 2.80 5.27 15.10
N LEU A 243 1.79 4.80 14.34
CA LEU A 243 0.49 4.42 14.91
C LEU A 243 0.61 3.19 15.81
N ALA A 244 1.36 2.17 15.39
CA ALA A 244 1.64 0.97 16.18
C ALA A 244 2.43 1.30 17.46
N ALA A 245 3.44 2.16 17.37
CA ALA A 245 4.21 2.62 18.53
C ALA A 245 3.32 3.35 19.53
N LYS A 246 2.44 4.25 19.03
CA LYS A 246 1.47 4.97 19.87
C LYS A 246 0.50 4.00 20.56
N GLU A 247 -0.06 3.04 19.81
CA GLU A 247 -0.99 2.06 20.38
C GLU A 247 -0.33 1.18 21.44
N LYS A 248 0.91 0.70 21.18
CA LYS A 248 1.69 -0.05 22.16
C LYS A 248 1.95 0.77 23.43
N HIS A 249 2.28 2.06 23.27
CA HIS A 249 2.45 2.97 24.40
C HIS A 249 1.16 3.17 25.19
N GLU A 250 0.03 3.36 24.49
CA GLU A 250 -1.28 3.51 25.12
C GLU A 250 -1.71 2.24 25.88
N LYS A 251 -1.47 1.06 25.30
CA LYS A 251 -1.72 -0.23 25.97
C LYS A 251 -0.86 -0.39 27.23
N LYS A 252 0.43 0.00 27.16
CA LYS A 252 1.32 -0.02 28.33
C LYS A 252 0.79 0.89 29.45
N ILE A 253 0.38 2.12 29.12
CA ILE A 253 -0.21 3.05 30.11
C ILE A 253 -1.51 2.52 30.67
N ALA A 254 -2.38 1.93 29.83
CA ALA A 254 -3.67 1.41 30.28
C ALA A 254 -3.52 0.20 31.22
N ALA A 255 -2.48 -0.61 31.04
CA ALA A 255 -2.18 -1.79 31.84
C ALA A 255 -1.55 -1.45 33.21
N ASP A 256 -0.89 -0.30 33.31
CA ASP A 256 -0.19 0.13 34.54
C ASP A 256 -0.98 1.21 35.28
N LYS A 257 -1.36 0.91 36.53
CA LYS A 257 -2.15 1.83 37.38
C LYS A 257 -1.45 3.16 37.65
N GLY A 258 -0.13 3.14 37.83
CA GLY A 258 0.67 4.34 38.09
C GLY A 258 0.77 5.22 36.86
N LEU A 259 1.10 4.65 35.70
CA LEU A 259 1.14 5.39 34.43
C LEU A 259 -0.22 5.98 34.04
N LYS A 260 -1.30 5.22 34.30
CA LYS A 260 -2.67 5.69 34.08
C LYS A 260 -3.02 6.88 35.00
N LEU A 261 -2.64 6.81 36.29
CA LEU A 261 -2.84 7.89 37.25
C LEU A 261 -2.17 9.17 36.78
N ILE A 262 -0.88 9.13 36.47
CA ILE A 262 -0.12 10.33 36.02
C ILE A 262 -0.74 10.95 34.77
N ARG A 263 -1.09 10.14 33.78
CA ARG A 263 -1.76 10.62 32.56
C ARG A 263 -3.08 11.35 32.87
N GLN A 264 -3.86 10.80 33.79
CA GLN A 264 -5.13 11.40 34.22
C GLN A 264 -4.89 12.73 34.94
N GLN A 265 -3.89 12.81 35.81
CA GLN A 265 -3.57 14.01 36.58
C GLN A 265 -3.00 15.11 35.67
N ILE A 266 -2.09 14.81 34.76
CA ILE A 266 -1.58 15.76 33.76
C ILE A 266 -2.75 16.34 32.95
N LYS A 267 -3.64 15.47 32.45
CA LYS A 267 -4.81 15.92 31.69
C LYS A 267 -5.75 16.77 32.54
N ALA A 268 -5.97 16.41 33.79
CA ALA A 268 -6.85 17.16 34.69
C ALA A 268 -6.28 18.56 34.99
N TYR A 269 -4.95 18.67 35.20
CA TYR A 269 -4.32 19.98 35.43
C TYR A 269 -4.30 20.84 34.16
N ASP A 270 -3.95 20.31 32.99
CA ASP A 270 -4.03 21.00 31.70
C ASP A 270 -5.45 21.57 31.46
N MET A 271 -6.49 20.81 31.79
CA MET A 271 -7.88 21.27 31.70
C MET A 271 -8.22 22.40 32.70
N ARG A 272 -7.59 22.43 33.89
CA ARG A 272 -7.76 23.55 34.83
C ARG A 272 -7.14 24.83 34.28
N VAL A 273 -5.91 24.74 33.72
CA VAL A 273 -5.23 25.89 33.11
C VAL A 273 -6.06 26.43 31.94
N ARG A 274 -6.57 25.58 31.05
CA ARG A 274 -7.41 26.04 29.94
C ARG A 274 -8.73 26.70 30.36
N ARG A 275 -9.33 26.21 31.42
CA ARG A 275 -10.64 26.73 31.89
C ARG A 275 -10.53 28.03 32.73
N ALA A 276 -9.44 28.21 33.44
CA ALA A 276 -9.22 29.33 34.32
C ALA A 276 -7.74 29.80 34.25
N PRO A 277 -7.27 30.35 33.11
CA PRO A 277 -5.88 30.71 32.92
C PRO A 277 -5.39 31.85 33.83
N THR A 278 -6.29 32.63 34.36
CA THR A 278 -5.97 33.68 35.34
C THR A 278 -5.76 33.14 36.77
N VAL A 279 -6.25 31.92 37.06
CA VAL A 279 -6.14 31.27 38.37
C VAL A 279 -5.02 30.21 38.36
N TYR A 280 -4.88 29.48 37.27
CA TYR A 280 -3.87 28.43 37.08
C TYR A 280 -2.97 28.84 35.91
N THR A 281 -1.71 29.18 36.18
CA THR A 281 -0.79 29.63 35.15
C THR A 281 -0.16 28.44 34.43
N ASP A 282 0.22 28.63 33.16
CA ASP A 282 0.96 27.60 32.40
C ASP A 282 2.33 27.31 33.04
N GLU A 283 2.98 28.32 33.62
CA GLU A 283 4.25 28.17 34.31
C GLU A 283 4.15 27.22 35.54
N GLU A 284 3.11 27.39 36.37
CA GLU A 284 2.83 26.49 37.51
C GLU A 284 2.57 25.06 37.01
N PHE A 285 1.82 24.93 35.91
CA PHE A 285 1.54 23.62 35.31
C PHE A 285 2.84 22.95 34.79
N GLN A 286 3.70 23.66 34.08
CA GLN A 286 4.94 23.09 33.56
C GLN A 286 5.89 22.64 34.68
N LYS A 287 6.00 23.41 35.76
CA LYS A 287 6.78 23.03 36.94
C LYS A 287 6.24 21.78 37.60
N TRP A 288 4.94 21.70 37.81
CA TRP A 288 4.29 20.52 38.38
C TRP A 288 4.43 19.32 37.47
N LYS A 289 4.24 19.49 36.17
CA LYS A 289 4.37 18.42 35.15
C LYS A 289 5.77 17.84 35.13
N ALA A 290 6.81 18.67 35.15
CA ALA A 290 8.18 18.21 35.22
C ALA A 290 8.45 17.34 36.47
N HIS A 291 7.93 17.75 37.63
CA HIS A 291 8.01 16.96 38.87
C HIS A 291 7.24 15.63 38.74
N ALA A 292 6.04 15.65 38.17
CA ALA A 292 5.24 14.43 37.96
C ALA A 292 5.91 13.46 36.96
N GLU A 293 6.61 13.96 35.94
CA GLU A 293 7.37 13.16 35.01
C GLU A 293 8.61 12.52 35.65
N GLN A 294 9.32 13.24 36.53
CA GLN A 294 10.41 12.68 37.32
C GLN A 294 9.91 11.55 38.24
N ALA A 295 8.79 11.78 38.95
CA ALA A 295 8.16 10.76 39.80
C ALA A 295 7.74 9.52 38.99
N ARG A 296 7.23 9.72 37.74
CA ARG A 296 6.93 8.62 36.82
C ARG A 296 8.17 7.79 36.50
N ASP A 297 9.26 8.43 36.20
CA ASP A 297 10.50 7.73 35.80
C ASP A 297 11.04 6.91 36.98
N LEU A 298 11.02 7.47 38.18
CA LEU A 298 11.38 6.73 39.42
C LEU A 298 10.44 5.55 39.68
N TYR A 299 9.15 5.68 39.39
CA TYR A 299 8.18 4.59 39.50
C TYR A 299 8.44 3.49 38.46
N VAL A 300 8.71 3.86 37.22
CA VAL A 300 9.04 2.90 36.13
C VAL A 300 10.33 2.14 36.47
N ASP A 301 11.30 2.80 37.10
CA ASP A 301 12.57 2.19 37.57
C ASP A 301 12.38 1.33 38.85
N GLY A 302 11.17 1.23 39.38
CA GLY A 302 10.87 0.46 40.59
C GLY A 302 11.34 1.10 41.90
N LYS A 303 11.76 2.38 41.85
CA LYS A 303 12.24 3.15 43.01
C LYS A 303 11.11 3.74 43.87
N LEU A 304 9.90 3.81 43.30
CA LEU A 304 8.70 4.29 43.97
C LEU A 304 7.58 3.22 43.90
N THR A 305 6.86 3.09 44.99
CA THR A 305 5.59 2.34 45.03
C THR A 305 4.46 3.18 44.44
N TYR A 306 3.34 2.53 44.08
CA TYR A 306 2.14 3.23 43.60
C TYR A 306 1.62 4.30 44.57
N ASN A 307 1.66 4.03 45.88
CA ASN A 307 1.17 4.97 46.91
C ASN A 307 2.09 6.20 47.04
N GLN A 308 3.42 6.01 46.93
CA GLN A 308 4.37 7.09 46.91
C GLN A 308 4.22 7.95 45.66
N LEU A 309 4.08 7.31 44.48
CA LEU A 309 3.79 7.99 43.23
C LEU A 309 2.54 8.85 43.35
N LYS A 310 1.43 8.28 43.87
CA LYS A 310 0.15 9.02 44.05
C LYS A 310 0.33 10.22 44.92
N ALA A 311 1.05 10.12 46.02
CA ALA A 311 1.32 11.26 46.91
C ALA A 311 2.15 12.38 46.26
N LEU A 312 3.21 11.98 45.51
CA LEU A 312 4.10 12.93 44.83
C LEU A 312 3.44 13.64 43.63
N THR A 313 2.43 13.04 43.04
CA THR A 313 1.75 13.58 41.85
C THR A 313 0.36 14.13 42.16
N GLU A 314 0.02 14.35 43.45
CA GLU A 314 -1.24 14.92 43.84
C GLU A 314 -1.44 16.31 43.21
N LEU A 315 -2.64 16.52 42.67
CA LEU A 315 -2.96 17.83 42.07
C LEU A 315 -3.04 18.94 43.12
N PRO A 316 -2.54 20.13 42.82
CA PRO A 316 -2.76 21.29 43.69
C PRO A 316 -4.24 21.46 44.03
N PRO A 317 -4.55 21.92 45.25
CA PRO A 317 -5.93 22.17 45.64
C PRO A 317 -6.62 23.12 44.65
N ARG A 318 -7.93 22.98 44.53
CA ARG A 318 -8.70 23.92 43.71
C ARG A 318 -8.72 25.29 44.40
N LYS A 319 -8.18 26.28 43.69
CA LYS A 319 -8.25 27.68 44.11
C LYS A 319 -9.64 28.22 43.83
#